data_8e3f94f25ef8c19bb0b2e0cdf7629ffe
#
_entry.id   8e3f94f25ef8c19bb0b2e0cdf7629ffe
#
_cell.length_a   1.000
_cell.length_b   1.000
_cell.length_c   1.000
_cell.angle_alpha   90.00
_cell.angle_beta   90.00
_cell.angle_gamma   90.00
#
_symmetry.space_group_name_H-M   'P 1'
#
loop_
_entity.id
_entity.type
_entity.pdbx_description
1 polymer ?
#
loop_
_entity_poly.entity_id
_entity_poly.type
_entity_poly.pdbx_seq_one_letter_code
_entity_poly.pdbx_strand_id
1 'polypeptide(L)'
;MGEVAFVNGRFMPLDEAVVPIEDRGFQFADGVYEVVATYGGEPFALKPHFERLERSLAALSLALDIRAYGLEALLREGLERAGFDETLVYIQVTRGVAPRHHEFPAAPVDPTVVMTFKQLYRIPQAHYERGVAVISAPDQRWRRCDIKTIALLPNILAKQQARAAGAFEALLVD
;
A
#
# COMPACT_ATOMS: atom_id res chain seq x y z
N MET A 1 -22.41 5.35 2.48
CA MET A 1 -20.97 5.58 2.43
C MET A 1 -20.32 4.79 3.54
N GLY A 2 -19.29 4.03 3.25
CA GLY A 2 -18.57 3.23 4.23
C GLY A 2 -17.20 2.81 3.72
N GLU A 3 -16.27 2.52 4.62
CA GLU A 3 -14.98 1.97 4.25
C GLU A 3 -15.15 0.55 3.70
N VAL A 4 -14.59 0.31 2.53
CA VAL A 4 -14.74 -0.94 1.77
C VAL A 4 -13.38 -1.60 1.62
N ALA A 5 -13.34 -2.91 1.68
CA ALA A 5 -12.20 -3.72 1.30
C ALA A 5 -12.54 -4.63 0.10
N PHE A 6 -11.52 -4.91 -0.68
CA PHE A 6 -11.49 -5.97 -1.69
C PHE A 6 -10.39 -6.96 -1.31
N VAL A 7 -10.71 -8.23 -1.28
CA VAL A 7 -9.74 -9.31 -1.04
C VAL A 7 -9.99 -10.42 -2.06
N ASN A 8 -9.03 -10.68 -2.95
CA ASN A 8 -9.06 -11.81 -3.88
C ASN A 8 -10.40 -12.02 -4.60
N GLY A 9 -10.92 -10.98 -5.26
CA GLY A 9 -12.14 -11.06 -6.06
C GLY A 9 -13.46 -10.75 -5.29
N ARG A 10 -13.40 -10.41 -3.99
CA ARG A 10 -14.58 -10.13 -3.18
C ARG A 10 -14.53 -8.76 -2.53
N PHE A 11 -15.58 -7.96 -2.69
CA PHE A 11 -15.80 -6.74 -1.91
C PHE A 11 -16.55 -7.05 -0.62
N MET A 12 -16.18 -6.37 0.47
CA MET A 12 -16.80 -6.52 1.79
C MET A 12 -16.61 -5.25 2.62
N PRO A 13 -17.32 -5.07 3.75
CA PRO A 13 -16.98 -4.06 4.74
C PRO A 13 -15.53 -4.23 5.22
N LEU A 14 -14.86 -3.11 5.51
CA LEU A 14 -13.44 -3.15 5.86
C LEU A 14 -13.16 -3.98 7.14
N ASP A 15 -14.04 -3.93 8.11
CA ASP A 15 -13.95 -4.65 9.40
C ASP A 15 -14.19 -6.16 9.28
N GLU A 16 -14.73 -6.63 8.16
CA GLU A 16 -14.90 -8.05 7.85
C GLU A 16 -13.73 -8.63 7.04
N ALA A 17 -12.83 -7.77 6.54
CA ALA A 17 -11.75 -8.21 5.67
C ALA A 17 -10.65 -8.93 6.44
N VAL A 18 -10.34 -10.15 6.00
CA VAL A 18 -9.29 -10.98 6.60
C VAL A 18 -8.37 -11.55 5.52
N VAL A 19 -7.10 -11.76 5.88
CA VAL A 19 -6.13 -12.51 5.08
C VAL A 19 -5.64 -13.71 5.88
N PRO A 20 -5.32 -14.83 5.22
CA PRO A 20 -4.81 -16.01 5.90
C PRO A 20 -3.50 -15.72 6.66
N ILE A 21 -3.32 -16.32 7.84
CA ILE A 21 -2.13 -16.14 8.67
C ILE A 21 -0.84 -16.65 8.00
N GLU A 22 -0.96 -17.56 7.03
CA GLU A 22 0.16 -18.09 6.23
C GLU A 22 0.43 -17.27 4.96
N ASP A 23 -0.24 -16.11 4.79
CA ASP A 23 0.11 -15.18 3.72
C ASP A 23 1.54 -14.68 3.90
N ARG A 24 2.36 -14.77 2.85
CA ARG A 24 3.78 -14.39 2.91
C ARG A 24 3.99 -12.90 3.13
N GLY A 25 3.03 -12.07 2.74
CA GLY A 25 3.03 -10.63 3.08
C GLY A 25 2.94 -10.42 4.58
N PHE A 26 2.08 -11.17 5.28
CA PHE A 26 1.97 -11.13 6.72
C PHE A 26 3.22 -11.69 7.42
N GLN A 27 3.79 -12.80 6.92
CA GLN A 27 4.91 -13.48 7.57
C GLN A 27 6.28 -12.83 7.31
N PHE A 28 6.49 -12.27 6.10
CA PHE A 28 7.81 -11.86 5.61
C PHE A 28 7.83 -10.47 5.00
N ALA A 29 6.71 -9.77 4.93
CA ALA A 29 6.54 -8.58 4.10
C ALA A 29 6.87 -8.83 2.60
N ASP A 30 6.64 -10.08 2.11
CA ASP A 30 6.87 -10.48 0.71
C ASP A 30 5.74 -9.96 -0.17
N GLY A 31 5.81 -8.66 -0.50
CA GLY A 31 4.80 -7.98 -1.26
C GLY A 31 5.11 -6.51 -1.53
N VAL A 32 4.27 -5.91 -2.34
CA VAL A 32 4.36 -4.54 -2.82
C VAL A 32 3.04 -3.81 -2.61
N TYR A 33 3.06 -2.48 -2.62
CA TYR A 33 1.84 -1.69 -2.45
C TYR A 33 1.85 -0.40 -3.26
N GLU A 34 0.66 0.15 -3.45
CA GLU A 34 0.43 1.51 -3.95
C GLU A 34 -0.59 2.23 -3.10
N VAL A 35 -0.56 3.55 -3.17
CA VAL A 35 -1.56 4.42 -2.54
C VAL A 35 -1.97 5.46 -3.55
N VAL A 36 -3.25 5.47 -3.92
CA VAL A 36 -3.83 6.39 -4.90
C VAL A 36 -4.88 7.24 -4.19
N ALA A 37 -4.74 8.55 -4.29
CA ALA A 37 -5.78 9.48 -3.85
C ALA A 37 -6.73 9.80 -5.01
N THR A 38 -8.01 10.06 -4.70
CA THR A 38 -8.95 10.64 -5.66
C THR A 38 -9.25 12.09 -5.33
N TYR A 39 -9.52 12.87 -6.35
CA TYR A 39 -9.99 14.25 -6.24
C TYR A 39 -11.20 14.42 -7.15
N GLY A 40 -12.34 14.87 -6.59
CA GLY A 40 -13.58 14.92 -7.34
C GLY A 40 -14.03 13.56 -7.90
N GLY A 41 -13.76 12.47 -7.18
CA GLY A 41 -14.06 11.10 -7.59
C GLY A 41 -13.07 10.46 -8.56
N GLU A 42 -12.13 11.22 -9.16
CA GLU A 42 -11.18 10.69 -10.14
C GLU A 42 -9.83 10.32 -9.52
N PRO A 43 -9.28 9.11 -9.80
CA PRO A 43 -7.97 8.70 -9.33
C PRO A 43 -6.85 9.58 -9.89
N PHE A 44 -6.08 10.19 -9.01
CA PHE A 44 -4.96 11.04 -9.40
C PHE A 44 -3.78 10.18 -9.88
N ALA A 45 -3.26 10.50 -11.08
CA ALA A 45 -2.07 9.89 -11.66
C ALA A 45 -2.11 8.33 -11.69
N LEU A 46 -3.27 7.71 -11.96
CA LEU A 46 -3.46 6.26 -11.89
C LEU A 46 -2.44 5.48 -12.73
N LYS A 47 -2.19 5.93 -13.97
CA LYS A 47 -1.24 5.27 -14.87
C LYS A 47 0.19 5.21 -14.29
N PRO A 48 0.82 6.30 -13.81
CA PRO A 48 2.12 6.24 -13.13
C PRO A 48 2.14 5.33 -11.90
N HIS A 49 1.05 5.27 -11.13
CA HIS A 49 0.94 4.33 -9.98
C HIS A 49 0.97 2.88 -10.45
N PHE A 50 0.22 2.54 -11.48
CA PHE A 50 0.19 1.17 -12.03
C PHE A 50 1.53 0.79 -12.66
N GLU A 51 2.18 1.67 -13.41
CA GLU A 51 3.51 1.44 -13.95
C GLU A 51 4.55 1.18 -12.82
N ARG A 52 4.44 1.86 -11.68
CA ARG A 52 5.31 1.62 -10.52
C ARG A 52 4.97 0.30 -9.84
N LEU A 53 3.69 -0.05 -9.73
CA LEU A 53 3.24 -1.34 -9.21
C LEU A 53 3.80 -2.48 -10.07
N GLU A 54 3.67 -2.41 -11.40
CA GLU A 54 4.21 -3.40 -12.34
C GLU A 54 5.74 -3.57 -12.17
N ARG A 55 6.50 -2.47 -12.09
CA ARG A 55 7.95 -2.52 -11.84
C ARG A 55 8.28 -3.17 -10.50
N SER A 56 7.53 -2.85 -9.44
CA SER A 56 7.75 -3.43 -8.11
C SER A 56 7.41 -4.92 -8.06
N LEU A 57 6.32 -5.34 -8.72
CA LEU A 57 5.95 -6.76 -8.90
C LEU A 57 7.05 -7.53 -9.63
N ALA A 58 7.53 -7.00 -10.74
CA ALA A 58 8.61 -7.62 -11.52
C ALA A 58 9.91 -7.74 -10.72
N ALA A 59 10.27 -6.71 -9.93
CA ALA A 59 11.48 -6.70 -9.11
C ALA A 59 11.45 -7.77 -7.99
N LEU A 60 10.26 -8.18 -7.52
CA LEU A 60 10.07 -9.29 -6.58
C LEU A 60 9.72 -10.61 -7.26
N SER A 61 9.71 -10.68 -8.61
CA SER A 61 9.26 -11.86 -9.35
C SER A 61 7.86 -12.32 -8.92
N LEU A 62 6.95 -11.38 -8.68
CA LEU A 62 5.55 -11.63 -8.40
C LEU A 62 4.78 -11.72 -9.72
N ALA A 63 4.23 -12.89 -10.01
CA ALA A 63 3.54 -13.16 -11.27
C ALA A 63 2.07 -12.67 -11.22
N LEU A 64 1.86 -11.38 -11.34
CA LEU A 64 0.53 -10.78 -11.50
C LEU A 64 0.54 -9.80 -12.68
N ASP A 65 -0.24 -10.11 -13.70
CA ASP A 65 -0.59 -9.15 -14.75
C ASP A 65 -1.80 -8.33 -14.25
N ILE A 66 -1.56 -7.09 -13.82
CA ILE A 66 -2.59 -6.23 -13.26
C ILE A 66 -3.68 -5.85 -14.26
N ARG A 67 -3.37 -5.87 -15.57
CA ARG A 67 -4.34 -5.58 -16.64
C ARG A 67 -5.26 -6.78 -16.88
N ALA A 68 -4.68 -7.97 -17.03
CA ALA A 68 -5.45 -9.21 -17.16
C ALA A 68 -6.29 -9.50 -15.91
N TYR A 69 -5.80 -9.10 -14.73
CA TYR A 69 -6.56 -9.17 -13.48
C TYR A 69 -7.72 -8.19 -13.41
N GLY A 70 -7.71 -7.14 -14.24
CA GLY A 70 -8.77 -6.11 -14.25
C GLY A 70 -8.66 -5.13 -13.09
N LEU A 71 -7.45 -4.87 -12.58
CA LEU A 71 -7.24 -4.09 -11.36
C LEU A 71 -7.85 -2.67 -11.44
N GLU A 72 -7.81 -2.02 -12.62
CA GLU A 72 -8.42 -0.69 -12.80
C GLU A 72 -9.95 -0.74 -12.66
N ALA A 73 -10.60 -1.71 -13.28
CA ALA A 73 -12.06 -1.86 -13.19
C ALA A 73 -12.49 -2.12 -11.74
N LEU A 74 -11.76 -2.99 -11.03
CA LEU A 74 -12.01 -3.28 -9.61
C LEU A 74 -11.77 -2.04 -8.74
N LEU A 75 -10.75 -1.22 -9.03
CA LEU A 75 -10.50 0.02 -8.32
C LEU A 75 -11.69 0.98 -8.49
N ARG A 76 -12.18 1.17 -9.71
CA ARG A 76 -13.34 2.04 -9.98
C ARG A 76 -14.61 1.52 -9.31
N GLU A 77 -14.87 0.23 -9.36
CA GLU A 77 -15.99 -0.39 -8.64
C GLU A 77 -15.89 -0.16 -7.12
N GLY A 78 -14.68 -0.28 -6.55
CA GLY A 78 -14.46 -0.02 -5.13
C GLY A 78 -14.72 1.44 -4.73
N LEU A 79 -14.37 2.39 -5.59
CA LEU A 79 -14.67 3.83 -5.40
C LEU A 79 -16.19 4.07 -5.38
N GLU A 80 -16.93 3.48 -6.32
CA GLU A 80 -18.39 3.58 -6.37
C GLU A 80 -19.03 2.99 -5.11
N ARG A 81 -18.57 1.82 -4.65
CA ARG A 81 -19.08 1.16 -3.44
C ARG A 81 -18.81 1.95 -2.17
N ALA A 82 -17.64 2.56 -2.04
CA ALA A 82 -17.27 3.40 -0.89
C ALA A 82 -18.08 4.71 -0.86
N GLY A 83 -18.29 5.33 -2.01
CA GLY A 83 -19.14 6.50 -2.20
C GLY A 83 -18.62 7.79 -1.56
N PHE A 84 -17.31 7.91 -1.29
CA PHE A 84 -16.70 9.15 -0.81
C PHE A 84 -16.33 10.07 -1.99
N ASP A 85 -16.49 11.36 -1.84
CA ASP A 85 -16.05 12.36 -2.84
C ASP A 85 -14.53 12.33 -3.04
N GLU A 86 -13.80 12.09 -1.96
CA GLU A 86 -12.35 11.94 -1.95
C GLU A 86 -11.98 10.66 -1.20
N THR A 87 -11.28 9.78 -1.90
CA THR A 87 -10.94 8.45 -1.39
C THR A 87 -9.42 8.26 -1.39
N LEU A 88 -8.91 7.63 -0.34
CA LEU A 88 -7.57 7.05 -0.32
C LEU A 88 -7.70 5.56 -0.63
N VAL A 89 -7.20 5.14 -1.78
CA VAL A 89 -7.15 3.74 -2.18
C VAL A 89 -5.77 3.19 -1.85
N TYR A 90 -5.72 2.21 -0.97
CA TYR A 90 -4.52 1.39 -0.73
C TYR A 90 -4.64 0.11 -1.54
N ILE A 91 -3.59 -0.27 -2.25
CA ILE A 91 -3.50 -1.49 -3.05
C ILE A 91 -2.30 -2.28 -2.54
N GLN A 92 -2.47 -3.54 -2.20
CA GLN A 92 -1.37 -4.43 -1.80
C GLN A 92 -1.44 -5.73 -2.57
N VAL A 93 -0.29 -6.19 -3.03
CA VAL A 93 -0.13 -7.50 -3.65
C VAL A 93 0.99 -8.23 -2.91
N THR A 94 0.67 -9.40 -2.37
CA THR A 94 1.66 -10.30 -1.76
C THR A 94 1.89 -11.52 -2.63
N ARG A 95 2.92 -12.32 -2.33
CA ARG A 95 3.14 -13.60 -3.02
C ARG A 95 2.04 -14.62 -2.76
N GLY A 96 1.16 -14.38 -1.78
CA GLY A 96 0.08 -15.27 -1.43
C GLY A 96 0.42 -16.24 -0.29
N VAL A 97 -0.44 -17.25 -0.14
CA VAL A 97 -0.43 -18.20 0.97
C VAL A 97 0.44 -19.40 0.65
N ALA A 98 1.48 -19.63 1.46
CA ALA A 98 2.37 -20.77 1.30
C ALA A 98 2.98 -21.19 2.66
N PRO A 99 3.43 -22.45 2.81
CA PRO A 99 4.18 -22.88 3.99
C PRO A 99 5.38 -21.98 4.27
N ARG A 100 5.69 -21.77 5.55
CA ARG A 100 6.71 -20.81 6.00
C ARG A 100 8.14 -21.29 5.70
N HIS A 101 8.62 -20.95 4.49
CA HIS A 101 10.00 -21.12 4.05
C HIS A 101 10.52 -19.81 3.48
N HIS A 102 11.84 -19.52 3.59
CA HIS A 102 12.40 -18.26 3.07
C HIS A 102 12.45 -18.24 1.55
N GLU A 103 12.78 -19.37 0.93
CA GLU A 103 12.76 -19.52 -0.52
C GLU A 103 11.34 -19.33 -1.10
N PHE A 104 11.28 -18.97 -2.36
CA PHE A 104 9.99 -18.89 -3.05
C PHE A 104 9.34 -20.27 -3.11
N PRO A 105 8.00 -20.34 -3.05
CA PRO A 105 7.29 -21.61 -3.20
C PRO A 105 7.68 -22.33 -4.49
N ALA A 106 7.94 -23.64 -4.40
CA ALA A 106 8.34 -24.45 -5.54
C ALA A 106 7.21 -24.62 -6.57
N ALA A 107 5.97 -24.60 -6.12
CA ALA A 107 4.78 -24.56 -6.99
C ALA A 107 4.27 -23.12 -7.12
N PRO A 108 3.66 -22.75 -8.27
CA PRO A 108 2.99 -21.46 -8.41
C PRO A 108 1.94 -21.26 -7.30
N VAL A 109 1.91 -20.06 -6.72
CA VAL A 109 0.94 -19.63 -5.71
C VAL A 109 0.21 -18.42 -6.26
N ASP A 110 -1.11 -18.40 -6.09
CA ASP A 110 -1.90 -17.23 -6.46
C ASP A 110 -1.58 -16.04 -5.55
N PRO A 111 -1.22 -14.88 -6.10
CA PRO A 111 -0.98 -13.68 -5.30
C PRO A 111 -2.22 -13.29 -4.50
N THR A 112 -2.01 -12.78 -3.29
CA THR A 112 -3.10 -12.14 -2.55
C THR A 112 -3.18 -10.67 -2.96
N VAL A 113 -4.32 -10.26 -3.51
CA VAL A 113 -4.61 -8.89 -3.91
C VAL A 113 -5.60 -8.28 -2.95
N VAL A 114 -5.20 -7.21 -2.30
CA VAL A 114 -6.03 -6.46 -1.35
C VAL A 114 -6.15 -5.01 -1.81
N MET A 115 -7.34 -4.45 -1.74
CA MET A 115 -7.55 -3.01 -1.82
C MET A 115 -8.40 -2.55 -0.64
N THR A 116 -8.10 -1.36 -0.12
CA THR A 116 -8.99 -0.69 0.85
C THR A 116 -9.34 0.70 0.35
N PHE A 117 -10.58 1.09 0.55
CA PHE A 117 -11.15 2.36 0.11
C PHE A 117 -11.63 3.12 1.35
N LYS A 118 -10.90 4.18 1.70
CA LYS A 118 -11.16 4.99 2.89
C LYS A 118 -11.35 6.44 2.51
N GLN A 119 -12.06 7.19 3.32
CA GLN A 119 -12.12 8.63 3.13
C GLN A 119 -10.73 9.24 3.20
N LEU A 120 -10.38 10.09 2.22
CA LEU A 120 -9.11 10.80 2.21
C LEU A 120 -9.07 11.81 3.35
N TYR A 121 -8.09 11.67 4.25
CA TYR A 121 -7.81 12.67 5.26
C TYR A 121 -6.90 13.76 4.71
N ARG A 122 -7.39 15.00 4.67
CA ARG A 122 -6.59 16.14 4.23
C ARG A 122 -5.67 16.63 5.36
N ILE A 123 -4.42 16.89 4.99
CA ILE A 123 -3.48 17.57 5.89
C ILE A 123 -4.02 18.97 6.19
N PRO A 124 -4.00 19.44 7.47
CA PRO A 124 -4.49 20.76 7.83
C PRO A 124 -3.82 21.87 7.02
N GLN A 125 -4.60 22.86 6.55
CA GLN A 125 -4.12 23.99 5.75
C GLN A 125 -2.95 24.73 6.42
N ALA A 126 -2.95 24.82 7.75
CA ALA A 126 -1.87 25.46 8.51
C ALA A 126 -0.48 24.83 8.28
N HIS A 127 -0.42 23.54 7.92
CA HIS A 127 0.86 22.88 7.60
C HIS A 127 1.43 23.36 6.25
N TYR A 128 0.59 23.71 5.31
CA TYR A 128 1.02 24.29 4.03
C TYR A 128 1.45 25.75 4.18
N GLU A 129 0.81 26.51 5.06
CA GLU A 129 1.08 27.94 5.26
C GLU A 129 2.31 28.19 6.16
N ARG A 130 2.48 27.37 7.19
CA ARG A 130 3.50 27.59 8.24
C ARG A 130 4.66 26.60 8.16
N GLY A 131 4.53 25.56 7.34
CA GLY A 131 5.44 24.44 7.34
C GLY A 131 5.22 23.50 8.53
N VAL A 132 6.08 22.50 8.63
CA VAL A 132 6.05 21.50 9.71
C VAL A 132 7.46 21.28 10.25
N ALA A 133 7.56 20.95 11.54
CA ALA A 133 8.83 20.54 12.13
C ALA A 133 9.22 19.15 11.66
N VAL A 134 10.48 18.94 11.36
CA VAL A 134 11.06 17.64 11.03
C VAL A 134 12.31 17.38 11.88
N ILE A 135 12.66 16.11 12.04
CA ILE A 135 13.97 15.69 12.59
C ILE A 135 14.80 15.03 11.49
N SER A 136 16.11 14.99 11.64
CA SER A 136 16.97 14.09 10.87
C SER A 136 17.15 12.77 11.61
N ALA A 137 17.15 11.66 10.87
CA ALA A 137 17.42 10.33 11.41
C ALA A 137 18.27 9.54 10.41
N PRO A 138 19.14 8.60 10.86
CA PRO A 138 19.88 7.73 9.95
C PRO A 138 18.96 6.93 9.05
N ASP A 139 19.31 6.78 7.75
CA ASP A 139 18.58 5.91 6.83
C ASP A 139 18.94 4.44 7.11
N GLN A 140 18.05 3.74 7.78
CA GLN A 140 18.17 2.32 8.09
C GLN A 140 17.33 1.43 7.19
N ARG A 141 16.80 2.00 6.09
CA ARG A 141 16.05 1.19 5.11
C ARG A 141 17.00 0.26 4.37
N TRP A 142 16.44 -0.80 3.78
CA TRP A 142 17.22 -1.66 2.91
C TRP A 142 17.67 -0.91 1.63
N ARG A 143 18.68 -1.47 0.92
CA ARG A 143 19.26 -0.79 -0.26
C ARG A 143 18.37 -0.77 -1.50
N ARG A 144 17.28 -1.55 -1.54
CA ARG A 144 16.35 -1.63 -2.67
C ARG A 144 15.13 -0.71 -2.46
N CYS A 145 15.38 0.57 -2.15
CA CYS A 145 14.33 1.58 -1.99
C CYS A 145 13.59 1.93 -3.31
N ASP A 146 14.08 1.41 -4.44
CA ASP A 146 13.42 1.44 -5.74
C ASP A 146 12.15 0.58 -5.79
N ILE A 147 12.04 -0.44 -4.93
CA ILE A 147 10.87 -1.32 -4.82
C ILE A 147 9.92 -0.77 -3.77
N LYS A 148 8.68 -0.49 -4.15
CA LYS A 148 7.65 -0.04 -3.20
C LYS A 148 7.06 -1.24 -2.44
N THR A 149 7.90 -1.82 -1.57
CA THR A 149 7.60 -3.00 -0.74
C THR A 149 6.85 -2.64 0.53
N ILE A 150 6.10 -3.60 1.08
CA ILE A 150 5.41 -3.51 2.39
C ILE A 150 6.36 -3.67 3.58
N ALA A 151 7.66 -3.86 3.39
CA ALA A 151 8.68 -3.93 4.45
C ALA A 151 8.99 -2.52 5.00
N LEU A 152 8.09 -1.94 5.78
CA LEU A 152 8.12 -0.54 6.21
C LEU A 152 8.60 -0.34 7.66
N LEU A 153 9.16 -1.35 8.32
CA LEU A 153 9.55 -1.23 9.73
C LEU A 153 10.54 -0.07 10.00
N PRO A 154 11.60 0.15 9.19
CA PRO A 154 12.49 1.30 9.39
C PRO A 154 11.77 2.65 9.26
N ASN A 155 10.83 2.77 8.30
CA ASN A 155 10.00 3.95 8.12
C ASN A 155 9.10 4.22 9.34
N ILE A 156 8.51 3.16 9.90
CA ILE A 156 7.65 3.24 11.10
C ILE A 156 8.46 3.72 12.30
N LEU A 157 9.67 3.18 12.51
CA LEU A 157 10.55 3.58 13.61
C LEU A 157 10.98 5.04 13.49
N ALA A 158 11.38 5.48 12.30
CA ALA A 158 11.75 6.88 12.05
C ALA A 158 10.56 7.83 12.28
N LYS A 159 9.37 7.46 11.79
CA LYS A 159 8.13 8.24 12.02
C LYS A 159 7.77 8.31 13.50
N GLN A 160 7.91 7.21 14.24
CA GLN A 160 7.66 7.18 15.68
C GLN A 160 8.66 8.05 16.46
N GLN A 161 9.94 8.06 16.05
CA GLN A 161 10.96 8.95 16.62
C GLN A 161 10.61 10.42 16.39
N ALA A 162 10.19 10.79 15.17
CA ALA A 162 9.73 12.14 14.87
C ALA A 162 8.55 12.54 15.76
N ARG A 163 7.55 11.68 15.89
CA ARG A 163 6.39 11.92 16.76
C ARG A 163 6.78 12.12 18.23
N ALA A 164 7.68 11.29 18.75
CA ALA A 164 8.17 11.40 20.13
C ALA A 164 8.90 12.73 20.38
N ALA A 165 9.56 13.29 19.35
CA ALA A 165 10.20 14.61 19.37
C ALA A 165 9.24 15.78 19.08
N GLY A 166 7.94 15.55 18.95
CA GLY A 166 6.94 16.59 18.61
C GLY A 166 7.03 17.08 17.16
N ALA A 167 7.73 16.35 16.27
CA ALA A 167 7.89 16.68 14.87
C ALA A 167 6.85 15.94 13.98
N PHE A 168 6.59 16.51 12.82
CA PHE A 168 5.65 15.94 11.86
C PHE A 168 6.27 14.75 11.12
N GLU A 169 7.55 14.82 10.74
CA GLU A 169 8.20 13.80 9.92
C GLU A 169 9.70 13.68 10.23
N ALA A 170 10.33 12.58 9.77
CA ALA A 170 11.77 12.38 9.79
C ALA A 170 12.36 12.49 8.37
N LEU A 171 13.42 13.27 8.24
CA LEU A 171 14.32 13.24 7.07
C LEU A 171 15.35 12.14 7.30
N LEU A 172 15.36 11.13 6.41
CA LEU A 172 16.33 10.05 6.46
C LEU A 172 17.60 10.50 5.73
N VAL A 173 18.72 10.38 6.42
CA VAL A 173 20.03 10.81 5.92
C VAL A 173 21.04 9.67 6.05
N ASP A 174 22.00 9.59 5.08
CA ASP A 174 23.12 8.64 5.09
C ASP A 174 24.23 9.06 6.06
#